data_4782c68a3cb520c9837da969b18d60e7
#
_entry.id   4782c68a3cb520c9837da969b18d60e7
#
_cell.length_a   1.000
_cell.length_b   1.000
_cell.length_c   1.000
_cell.angle_alpha   90.00
_cell.angle_beta   90.00
_cell.angle_gamma   90.00
#
_symmetry.space_group_name_H-M   'P 1'
#
loop_
_entity.id
_entity.type
_entity.pdbx_description
1 polymer ?
#
loop_
_entity_poly.entity_id
_entity_poly.type
_entity_poly.pdbx_seq_one_letter_code
_entity_poly.pdbx_strand_id
1 'polypeptide(L)'
;MKYLTTLVLSLVLATMSLGLVAADVAVGSVGAGAGPGDQTPRVCVYDRNIILGTQAQIGSGASINPFDYRVSSYAFTGEQIEFIAVVRDPNGALDIGFLKARVGGSPEVLCNPASLPGSCNGMGEMNQDTDKAFHCLITVEPQWYGPMEVKLTAYNSANVPTDGTHIETWFFNPSLALSVSTNDGQPIRFEQMPYGADTPEERTVHSLNRLQVRNIAEGGVNMWVYIAGTDLYDPNGASKCPITNKIDVEQYMKYRGWSGTQWQGEEGWRQMTEYNQNALCAIDFSQNTCYGGSPLTFVGNGDYVSSPGPWDNALTNGGLAEVEFKLTYPMPCVGTFTNGQILVFGKAI
;
A
#
# COMPACT_ATOMS: atom_id res chain seq x y z
N MET A 1 55.69 -18.34 9.09
CA MET A 1 54.44 -19.10 9.24
C MET A 1 53.27 -18.22 8.84
N LYS A 2 52.72 -18.46 7.65
CA LYS A 2 51.60 -17.68 7.08
C LYS A 2 50.35 -18.48 7.32
N TYR A 3 49.42 -17.97 8.09
CA TYR A 3 48.09 -18.55 8.20
C TYR A 3 47.18 -17.99 7.12
N LEU A 4 46.81 -18.87 6.22
CA LEU A 4 45.83 -18.65 5.17
C LEU A 4 44.45 -18.91 5.78
N THR A 5 43.67 -17.88 6.04
CA THR A 5 42.27 -18.02 6.47
C THR A 5 41.39 -18.06 5.22
N THR A 6 40.88 -19.22 4.91
CA THR A 6 39.94 -19.46 3.83
C THR A 6 38.55 -18.99 4.30
N LEU A 7 38.07 -17.91 3.72
CA LEU A 7 36.69 -17.42 3.91
C LEU A 7 35.76 -18.22 2.99
N VAL A 8 35.00 -19.13 3.56
CA VAL A 8 33.92 -19.84 2.83
C VAL A 8 32.74 -18.90 2.70
N LEU A 9 32.58 -18.33 1.52
CA LEU A 9 31.42 -17.54 1.16
C LEU A 9 30.29 -18.51 0.78
N SER A 10 29.35 -18.71 1.69
CA SER A 10 28.14 -19.50 1.41
C SER A 10 27.21 -18.65 0.57
N LEU A 11 27.20 -18.88 -0.74
CA LEU A 11 26.26 -18.32 -1.68
C LEU A 11 24.92 -19.03 -1.49
N VAL A 12 24.02 -18.44 -0.72
CA VAL A 12 22.61 -18.87 -0.69
C VAL A 12 21.94 -18.35 -1.94
N LEU A 13 21.83 -19.20 -2.95
CA LEU A 13 20.98 -18.97 -4.11
C LEU A 13 19.52 -19.08 -3.64
N ALA A 14 18.91 -17.96 -3.30
CA ALA A 14 17.46 -17.89 -3.21
C ALA A 14 16.92 -17.91 -4.65
N THR A 15 16.45 -19.05 -5.10
CA THR A 15 15.63 -19.16 -6.31
C THR A 15 14.30 -18.49 -6.01
N MET A 16 14.18 -17.20 -6.35
CA MET A 16 12.89 -16.54 -6.43
C MET A 16 12.13 -17.15 -7.61
N SER A 17 11.21 -18.06 -7.31
CA SER A 17 10.14 -18.40 -8.23
C SER A 17 9.31 -17.14 -8.44
N LEU A 18 9.41 -16.55 -9.64
CA LEU A 18 8.45 -15.56 -10.11
C LEU A 18 7.08 -16.24 -10.17
N GLY A 19 6.34 -16.16 -9.09
CA GLY A 19 4.91 -16.38 -9.10
C GLY A 19 4.28 -15.20 -9.81
N LEU A 20 3.99 -15.35 -11.11
CA LEU A 20 2.99 -14.54 -11.77
C LEU A 20 1.71 -14.72 -10.95
N VAL A 21 1.36 -13.74 -10.12
CA VAL A 21 0.01 -13.63 -9.59
C VAL A 21 -0.83 -13.14 -10.77
N ALA A 22 -1.26 -14.10 -11.62
CA ALA A 22 -2.39 -13.88 -12.46
C ALA A 22 -3.56 -13.57 -11.53
N ALA A 23 -4.21 -12.44 -11.74
CA ALA A 23 -5.54 -12.22 -11.16
C ALA A 23 -6.40 -13.37 -11.68
N ASP A 24 -6.59 -14.40 -10.88
CA ASP A 24 -7.50 -15.48 -11.17
C ASP A 24 -8.91 -14.88 -11.20
N VAL A 25 -9.33 -14.57 -12.42
CA VAL A 25 -10.76 -14.58 -12.72
C VAL A 25 -11.19 -16.02 -12.47
N ALA A 26 -11.86 -16.27 -11.34
CA ALA A 26 -12.43 -17.57 -11.05
C ALA A 26 -13.38 -17.97 -12.18
N VAL A 27 -12.86 -18.72 -13.13
CA VAL A 27 -13.69 -19.39 -14.13
C VAL A 27 -14.37 -20.52 -13.40
N GLY A 28 -15.61 -20.28 -12.99
CA GLY A 28 -16.44 -21.32 -12.42
C GLY A 28 -16.46 -22.53 -13.36
N SER A 29 -16.04 -23.70 -12.85
CA SER A 29 -16.12 -24.95 -13.56
C SER A 29 -17.58 -25.24 -13.93
N VAL A 30 -17.88 -25.21 -15.22
CA VAL A 30 -19.19 -25.65 -15.73
C VAL A 30 -19.19 -27.17 -15.73
N GLY A 31 -19.70 -27.76 -14.66
CA GLY A 31 -20.04 -29.16 -14.63
C GLY A 31 -21.34 -29.37 -15.42
N ALA A 32 -21.26 -29.95 -16.64
CA ALA A 32 -22.45 -30.37 -17.36
C ALA A 32 -22.95 -31.70 -16.80
N GLY A 33 -23.97 -31.64 -15.97
CA GLY A 33 -24.76 -32.79 -15.54
C GLY A 33 -26.22 -32.49 -15.76
N ALA A 34 -26.78 -32.88 -16.91
CA ALA A 34 -28.19 -32.68 -17.21
C ALA A 34 -29.01 -33.84 -16.68
N GLY A 35 -29.74 -33.62 -15.61
CA GLY A 35 -30.92 -34.35 -15.18
C GLY A 35 -31.87 -33.37 -14.53
N PRO A 36 -33.20 -33.59 -14.51
CA PRO A 36 -34.08 -32.82 -13.65
C PRO A 36 -33.83 -33.24 -12.21
N GLY A 37 -32.79 -32.83 -11.65
CA GLY A 37 -32.32 -33.12 -10.30
C GLY A 37 -31.46 -31.96 -9.81
N ASP A 38 -31.52 -31.78 -8.58
CA ASP A 38 -30.83 -30.85 -7.70
C ASP A 38 -29.65 -30.08 -8.35
N GLN A 39 -29.90 -28.85 -8.78
CA GLN A 39 -28.83 -28.03 -9.39
C GLN A 39 -28.01 -27.39 -8.28
N THR A 40 -26.69 -27.50 -8.40
CA THR A 40 -25.75 -26.96 -7.42
C THR A 40 -25.90 -25.44 -7.27
N PRO A 41 -26.09 -24.94 -6.06
CA PRO A 41 -26.07 -23.50 -5.80
C PRO A 41 -24.75 -22.85 -6.24
N ARG A 42 -24.80 -21.58 -6.60
CA ARG A 42 -23.62 -20.78 -6.95
C ARG A 42 -23.43 -19.66 -5.95
N VAL A 43 -22.18 -19.36 -5.64
CA VAL A 43 -21.81 -18.22 -4.76
C VAL A 43 -21.10 -17.17 -5.61
N CYS A 44 -21.58 -15.93 -5.55
CA CYS A 44 -20.96 -14.77 -6.16
C CYS A 44 -20.64 -13.76 -5.06
N VAL A 45 -19.44 -13.22 -5.06
CA VAL A 45 -19.08 -12.07 -4.21
C VAL A 45 -19.43 -10.79 -4.97
N TYR A 46 -20.38 -10.03 -4.40
CA TYR A 46 -20.84 -8.76 -4.94
C TYR A 46 -19.89 -7.63 -4.55
N ASP A 47 -19.48 -7.62 -3.28
CA ASP A 47 -18.63 -6.58 -2.74
C ASP A 47 -17.68 -7.12 -1.66
N ARG A 48 -16.54 -6.47 -1.50
CA ARG A 48 -15.52 -6.78 -0.50
C ARG A 48 -15.04 -5.49 0.12
N ASN A 49 -14.97 -5.46 1.44
CA ASN A 49 -14.52 -4.30 2.18
C ASN A 49 -13.53 -4.73 3.27
N ILE A 50 -12.65 -3.82 3.67
CA ILE A 50 -11.94 -3.95 4.92
C ILE A 50 -12.45 -2.88 5.87
N ILE A 51 -12.97 -3.32 6.99
CA ILE A 51 -13.36 -2.46 8.07
C ILE A 51 -12.15 -2.34 9.00
N LEU A 52 -11.53 -1.17 9.02
CA LEU A 52 -10.49 -0.84 9.99
C LEU A 52 -11.13 -0.79 11.38
N GLY A 53 -10.59 -1.59 12.32
CA GLY A 53 -11.16 -1.75 13.67
C GLY A 53 -11.51 -0.41 14.31
N THR A 54 -12.69 -0.36 14.91
CA THR A 54 -13.31 0.81 15.55
C THR A 54 -12.96 2.12 14.85
N GLN A 55 -13.37 2.27 13.63
CA GLN A 55 -13.55 3.59 13.07
C GLN A 55 -14.59 4.28 13.94
N ALA A 56 -14.13 5.10 14.85
CA ALA A 56 -14.90 6.24 15.26
C ALA A 56 -15.37 6.88 13.97
N GLN A 57 -16.67 6.75 13.72
CA GLN A 57 -17.38 7.24 12.56
C GLN A 57 -16.69 8.49 12.01
N ILE A 58 -16.01 8.34 10.87
CA ILE A 58 -15.64 9.51 10.08
C ILE A 58 -16.97 10.14 9.74
N GLY A 59 -17.18 11.33 10.26
CA GLY A 59 -18.46 12.00 10.31
C GLY A 59 -19.20 11.97 8.99
N SER A 60 -20.51 11.76 9.10
CA SER A 60 -21.53 11.95 8.08
C SER A 60 -21.36 11.27 6.72
N GLY A 61 -21.79 10.02 6.62
CA GLY A 61 -22.62 9.60 5.50
C GLY A 61 -21.95 9.14 4.21
N ALA A 62 -20.65 9.15 4.08
CA ALA A 62 -19.96 8.45 3.01
C ALA A 62 -19.21 7.26 3.63
N SER A 63 -19.71 6.06 3.44
CA SER A 63 -18.92 4.84 3.61
C SER A 63 -17.79 4.92 2.60
N ILE A 64 -16.64 5.39 3.03
CA ILE A 64 -15.42 5.24 2.24
C ILE A 64 -15.11 3.75 2.31
N ASN A 65 -15.35 3.04 1.21
CA ASN A 65 -14.98 1.65 1.09
C ASN A 65 -13.45 1.54 1.29
N PRO A 66 -12.93 1.01 2.40
CA PRO A 66 -11.49 0.94 2.62
C PRO A 66 -10.80 0.04 1.59
N PHE A 67 -11.56 -0.84 0.95
CA PHE A 67 -11.08 -1.67 -0.14
C PHE A 67 -10.74 -0.85 -1.38
N ASP A 68 -11.37 0.29 -1.57
CA ASP A 68 -11.02 1.24 -2.63
C ASP A 68 -9.59 1.78 -2.49
N TYR A 69 -8.97 1.60 -1.31
CA TYR A 69 -7.60 1.99 -1.01
C TYR A 69 -6.61 0.83 -0.99
N ARG A 70 -7.06 -0.40 -1.28
CA ARG A 70 -6.20 -1.59 -1.34
C ARG A 70 -6.25 -2.23 -2.71
N VAL A 71 -5.09 -2.32 -3.33
CA VAL A 71 -4.96 -2.81 -4.70
C VAL A 71 -4.86 -4.35 -4.75
N SER A 72 -4.67 -4.99 -3.60
CA SER A 72 -4.56 -6.45 -3.50
C SER A 72 -5.27 -7.00 -2.26
N SER A 73 -5.56 -8.30 -2.28
CA SER A 73 -6.27 -8.99 -1.20
C SER A 73 -5.32 -9.28 -0.02
N TYR A 74 -5.17 -8.32 0.88
CA TYR A 74 -4.43 -8.48 2.13
C TYR A 74 -5.15 -7.83 3.31
N ALA A 75 -4.87 -8.31 4.51
CA ALA A 75 -5.42 -7.75 5.74
C ALA A 75 -4.48 -7.91 6.93
N PHE A 76 -4.50 -6.92 7.84
CA PHE A 76 -3.70 -6.93 9.07
C PHE A 76 -4.49 -7.49 10.25
N THR A 77 -3.78 -7.99 11.26
CA THR A 77 -4.39 -8.41 12.52
C THR A 77 -5.31 -7.35 13.11
N GLY A 78 -6.52 -7.77 13.48
CA GLY A 78 -7.53 -6.92 14.10
C GLY A 78 -8.43 -6.18 13.11
N GLU A 79 -8.11 -6.18 11.82
CA GLU A 79 -9.02 -5.71 10.80
C GLU A 79 -10.15 -6.71 10.56
N GLN A 80 -11.23 -6.24 9.99
CA GLN A 80 -12.34 -7.07 9.59
C GLN A 80 -12.49 -7.06 8.08
N ILE A 81 -12.56 -8.24 7.47
CA ILE A 81 -12.90 -8.39 6.07
C ILE A 81 -14.41 -8.62 5.98
N GLU A 82 -15.05 -7.77 5.20
CA GLU A 82 -16.46 -7.85 4.89
C GLU A 82 -16.65 -8.41 3.48
N PHE A 83 -17.53 -9.41 3.35
CA PHE A 83 -18.00 -9.87 2.06
C PHE A 83 -19.51 -9.70 1.99
N ILE A 84 -20.00 -9.08 0.92
CA ILE A 84 -21.39 -9.16 0.51
C ILE A 84 -21.46 -10.19 -0.60
N ALA A 85 -22.05 -11.34 -0.32
CA ALA A 85 -22.14 -12.46 -1.25
C ALA A 85 -23.57 -12.83 -1.55
N VAL A 86 -23.81 -13.27 -2.77
CA VAL A 86 -25.10 -13.80 -3.23
C VAL A 86 -24.98 -15.28 -3.49
N VAL A 87 -25.93 -16.03 -2.96
CA VAL A 87 -26.11 -17.44 -3.28
C VAL A 87 -27.31 -17.55 -4.20
N ARG A 88 -27.13 -18.16 -5.36
CA ARG A 88 -28.19 -18.52 -6.30
C ARG A 88 -28.42 -20.01 -6.27
N ASP A 89 -29.65 -20.43 -6.00
CA ASP A 89 -30.07 -21.80 -6.11
C ASP A 89 -31.18 -21.91 -7.16
N PRO A 90 -30.94 -22.61 -8.28
CA PRO A 90 -31.96 -22.80 -9.31
C PRO A 90 -33.20 -23.55 -8.85
N ASN A 91 -33.12 -24.29 -7.73
CA ASN A 91 -34.26 -24.99 -7.14
C ASN A 91 -35.16 -24.06 -6.31
N GLY A 92 -34.67 -22.86 -6.00
CA GLY A 92 -35.42 -21.81 -5.33
C GLY A 92 -34.72 -21.24 -4.11
N ALA A 93 -34.94 -19.98 -3.82
CA ALA A 93 -34.33 -19.28 -2.69
C ALA A 93 -34.68 -19.93 -1.32
N LEU A 94 -35.80 -20.63 -1.23
CA LEU A 94 -36.21 -21.30 0.04
C LEU A 94 -35.27 -22.46 0.41
N ASP A 95 -34.60 -23.06 -0.55
CA ASP A 95 -33.62 -24.13 -0.28
C ASP A 95 -32.26 -23.59 0.20
N ILE A 96 -31.98 -22.31 0.03
CA ILE A 96 -30.79 -21.66 0.58
C ILE A 96 -30.99 -21.43 2.07
N GLY A 97 -30.28 -22.20 2.92
CA GLY A 97 -30.32 -22.07 4.39
C GLY A 97 -29.47 -20.88 4.85
N PHE A 98 -28.16 -20.94 4.66
CA PHE A 98 -27.22 -19.92 5.08
C PHE A 98 -25.89 -20.00 4.31
N LEU A 99 -25.05 -18.99 4.50
CA LEU A 99 -23.68 -18.93 4.01
C LEU A 99 -22.71 -18.91 5.19
N LYS A 100 -21.62 -19.63 5.10
CA LYS A 100 -20.50 -19.55 6.06
C LYS A 100 -19.22 -19.16 5.36
N ALA A 101 -18.38 -18.43 6.09
CA ALA A 101 -17.04 -18.04 5.69
C ALA A 101 -15.99 -18.76 6.56
N ARG A 102 -14.85 -19.13 5.97
CA ARG A 102 -13.73 -19.73 6.68
C ARG A 102 -12.40 -19.26 6.09
N VAL A 103 -11.41 -19.03 6.94
CA VAL A 103 -10.03 -18.73 6.54
C VAL A 103 -9.16 -19.94 6.85
N GLY A 104 -8.57 -20.54 5.81
CA GLY A 104 -7.74 -21.73 5.96
C GLY A 104 -8.41 -22.83 6.79
N GLY A 105 -7.75 -23.26 7.85
CA GLY A 105 -8.26 -24.28 8.81
C GLY A 105 -9.02 -23.72 10.00
N SER A 106 -9.35 -22.41 10.04
CA SER A 106 -10.07 -21.78 11.16
C SER A 106 -11.54 -22.27 11.29
N PRO A 107 -12.20 -22.03 12.42
CA PRO A 107 -13.63 -22.23 12.54
C PRO A 107 -14.43 -21.44 11.51
N GLU A 108 -15.56 -21.99 11.10
CA GLU A 108 -16.48 -21.30 10.20
C GLU A 108 -17.24 -20.17 10.91
N VAL A 109 -17.37 -19.03 10.21
CA VAL A 109 -18.15 -17.88 10.66
C VAL A 109 -19.47 -17.85 9.89
N LEU A 110 -20.59 -17.77 10.61
CA LEU A 110 -21.91 -17.64 10.01
C LEU A 110 -22.09 -16.22 9.44
N CYS A 111 -22.52 -16.15 8.18
CA CYS A 111 -22.87 -14.89 7.54
C CYS A 111 -24.32 -14.51 7.83
N ASN A 112 -24.59 -13.23 8.04
CA ASN A 112 -25.93 -12.72 8.29
C ASN A 112 -26.68 -12.48 6.97
N PRO A 113 -28.01 -12.64 6.91
CA PRO A 113 -28.79 -12.24 5.76
C PRO A 113 -28.59 -10.75 5.43
N ALA A 114 -28.56 -10.42 4.14
CA ALA A 114 -28.40 -9.07 3.63
C ALA A 114 -29.44 -8.75 2.55
N SER A 115 -29.53 -7.47 2.20
CA SER A 115 -30.36 -7.04 1.07
C SER A 115 -29.77 -7.52 -0.24
N LEU A 116 -30.63 -8.05 -1.12
CA LEU A 116 -30.21 -8.53 -2.42
C LEU A 116 -29.78 -7.33 -3.32
N PRO A 117 -28.56 -7.34 -3.89
CA PRO A 117 -28.13 -6.30 -4.83
C PRO A 117 -28.88 -6.45 -6.18
N GLY A 118 -28.80 -5.45 -7.05
CA GLY A 118 -29.44 -5.51 -8.37
C GLY A 118 -28.82 -6.54 -9.32
N SER A 119 -27.50 -6.77 -9.19
CA SER A 119 -26.75 -7.72 -10.00
C SER A 119 -25.51 -8.22 -9.27
N CYS A 120 -24.96 -9.35 -9.71
CA CYS A 120 -23.66 -9.85 -9.24
C CYS A 120 -22.85 -10.35 -10.43
N ASN A 121 -21.55 -10.05 -10.42
CA ASN A 121 -20.67 -10.39 -11.54
C ASN A 121 -20.65 -11.91 -11.79
N GLY A 122 -20.87 -12.32 -13.03
CA GLY A 122 -20.97 -13.74 -13.42
C GLY A 122 -22.32 -14.40 -13.18
N MET A 123 -23.27 -13.72 -12.50
CA MET A 123 -24.65 -14.20 -12.29
C MET A 123 -25.71 -13.34 -12.98
N GLY A 124 -25.37 -12.11 -13.40
CA GLY A 124 -26.31 -11.16 -13.99
C GLY A 124 -27.29 -10.56 -12.99
N GLU A 125 -28.52 -10.25 -13.43
CA GLU A 125 -29.57 -9.69 -12.59
C GLU A 125 -30.01 -10.69 -11.49
N MET A 126 -30.33 -10.16 -10.32
CA MET A 126 -30.75 -10.95 -9.17
C MET A 126 -32.26 -11.17 -9.17
N ASN A 127 -32.67 -12.37 -8.74
CA ASN A 127 -34.05 -12.77 -8.63
C ASN A 127 -34.34 -13.28 -7.23
N GLN A 128 -35.31 -12.66 -6.55
CA GLN A 128 -35.71 -13.04 -5.18
C GLN A 128 -36.26 -14.48 -5.04
N ASP A 129 -36.72 -15.07 -6.15
CA ASP A 129 -37.23 -16.45 -6.14
C ASP A 129 -36.09 -17.48 -6.09
N THR A 130 -34.88 -17.11 -6.51
CA THR A 130 -33.73 -18.03 -6.59
C THR A 130 -32.50 -17.56 -5.82
N ASP A 131 -32.45 -16.29 -5.40
CA ASP A 131 -31.25 -15.67 -4.86
C ASP A 131 -31.43 -15.18 -3.43
N LYS A 132 -30.41 -15.38 -2.59
CA LYS A 132 -30.29 -14.74 -1.25
C LYS A 132 -28.94 -14.07 -1.12
N ALA A 133 -28.92 -12.88 -0.50
CA ALA A 133 -27.69 -12.20 -0.17
C ALA A 133 -27.32 -12.40 1.31
N PHE A 134 -26.01 -12.42 1.56
CA PHE A 134 -25.43 -12.61 2.88
C PHE A 134 -24.29 -11.63 3.10
N HIS A 135 -24.17 -11.19 4.33
CA HIS A 135 -23.10 -10.35 4.83
C HIS A 135 -22.20 -11.18 5.75
N CYS A 136 -20.97 -11.41 5.35
CA CYS A 136 -19.96 -12.14 6.10
C CYS A 136 -18.94 -11.16 6.67
N LEU A 137 -18.69 -11.23 7.97
CA LEU A 137 -17.69 -10.40 8.64
C LEU A 137 -16.66 -11.31 9.30
N ILE A 138 -15.41 -11.20 8.88
CA ILE A 138 -14.31 -12.03 9.33
C ILE A 138 -13.27 -11.14 10.00
N THR A 139 -13.04 -11.32 11.30
CA THR A 139 -11.96 -10.62 12.01
C THR A 139 -10.64 -11.34 11.78
N VAL A 140 -9.62 -10.61 11.36
CA VAL A 140 -8.27 -11.15 11.14
C VAL A 140 -7.59 -11.46 12.45
N GLU A 141 -7.26 -12.72 12.64
CA GLU A 141 -6.68 -13.21 13.88
C GLU A 141 -5.14 -13.16 13.87
N PRO A 142 -4.48 -12.95 15.04
CA PRO A 142 -3.01 -12.79 15.11
C PRO A 142 -2.20 -13.99 14.60
N GLN A 143 -2.78 -15.19 14.64
CA GLN A 143 -2.11 -16.41 14.19
C GLN A 143 -2.18 -16.63 12.68
N TRP A 144 -2.95 -15.82 11.95
CA TRP A 144 -3.00 -15.92 10.51
C TRP A 144 -1.82 -15.15 9.90
N TYR A 145 -1.01 -15.85 9.13
CA TYR A 145 0.15 -15.26 8.49
C TYR A 145 0.39 -15.86 7.11
N GLY A 146 0.72 -15.00 6.16
CA GLY A 146 1.00 -15.39 4.78
C GLY A 146 -0.26 -15.64 3.94
N PRO A 147 -0.12 -16.27 2.77
CA PRO A 147 -1.24 -16.54 1.88
C PRO A 147 -2.14 -17.63 2.46
N MET A 148 -3.43 -17.31 2.61
CA MET A 148 -4.46 -18.25 3.08
C MET A 148 -5.70 -18.14 2.21
N GLU A 149 -6.41 -19.24 2.07
CA GLU A 149 -7.70 -19.27 1.38
C GLU A 149 -8.81 -18.73 2.29
N VAL A 150 -9.59 -17.79 1.76
CA VAL A 150 -10.89 -17.40 2.31
C VAL A 150 -11.96 -18.12 1.49
N LYS A 151 -12.69 -18.99 2.13
CA LYS A 151 -13.72 -19.83 1.50
C LYS A 151 -15.11 -19.45 2.01
N LEU A 152 -16.01 -19.14 1.08
CA LEU A 152 -17.45 -19.00 1.35
C LEU A 152 -18.15 -20.28 0.90
N THR A 153 -18.96 -20.90 1.76
CA THR A 153 -19.68 -22.13 1.45
C THR A 153 -21.16 -21.94 1.72
N ALA A 154 -21.98 -22.20 0.71
CA ALA A 154 -23.43 -22.20 0.86
C ALA A 154 -23.92 -23.52 1.49
N TYR A 155 -24.95 -23.42 2.31
CA TYR A 155 -25.64 -24.53 2.97
C TYR A 155 -27.10 -24.48 2.59
N ASN A 156 -27.67 -25.66 2.33
CA ASN A 156 -29.12 -25.78 2.11
C ASN A 156 -29.94 -25.64 3.38
N SER A 157 -31.26 -25.62 3.25
CA SER A 157 -32.19 -25.51 4.38
C SER A 157 -32.12 -26.68 5.35
N ALA A 158 -31.58 -27.82 4.93
CA ALA A 158 -31.33 -28.99 5.78
C ALA A 158 -29.96 -28.94 6.51
N ASN A 159 -29.24 -27.83 6.44
CA ASN A 159 -27.90 -27.65 7.04
C ASN A 159 -26.82 -28.57 6.43
N VAL A 160 -26.96 -28.92 5.17
CA VAL A 160 -25.96 -29.68 4.45
C VAL A 160 -25.16 -28.72 3.59
N PRO A 161 -23.79 -28.78 3.62
CA PRO A 161 -22.98 -27.97 2.72
C PRO A 161 -23.25 -28.38 1.28
N THR A 162 -23.37 -27.38 0.42
CA THR A 162 -23.54 -27.59 -1.00
C THR A 162 -22.19 -27.45 -1.71
N ASP A 163 -22.12 -27.82 -3.00
CA ASP A 163 -20.94 -27.59 -3.83
C ASP A 163 -20.77 -26.10 -4.21
N GLY A 164 -21.76 -25.27 -3.85
CA GLY A 164 -21.71 -23.82 -4.05
C GLY A 164 -20.67 -23.18 -3.14
N THR A 165 -19.47 -22.93 -3.70
CA THR A 165 -18.37 -22.31 -2.98
C THR A 165 -17.77 -21.19 -3.77
N HIS A 166 -17.22 -20.20 -3.03
CA HIS A 166 -16.33 -19.17 -3.59
C HIS A 166 -15.02 -19.21 -2.79
N ILE A 167 -13.88 -19.16 -3.48
CA ILE A 167 -12.56 -19.21 -2.84
C ILE A 167 -11.72 -18.06 -3.36
N GLU A 168 -11.10 -17.34 -2.45
CA GLU A 168 -10.13 -16.30 -2.73
C GLU A 168 -8.86 -16.50 -1.90
N THR A 169 -7.71 -16.16 -2.45
CA THR A 169 -6.47 -16.13 -1.68
C THR A 169 -6.23 -14.71 -1.15
N TRP A 170 -6.05 -14.63 0.16
CA TRP A 170 -5.70 -13.40 0.87
C TRP A 170 -4.35 -13.54 1.55
N PHE A 171 -3.59 -12.46 1.64
CA PHE A 171 -2.36 -12.42 2.42
C PHE A 171 -2.63 -11.75 3.77
N PHE A 172 -2.44 -12.49 4.85
CA PHE A 172 -2.68 -12.00 6.20
C PHE A 172 -1.40 -11.51 6.86
N ASN A 173 -1.51 -10.46 7.65
CA ASN A 173 -0.43 -9.82 8.40
C ASN A 173 0.82 -9.53 7.56
N PRO A 174 0.68 -8.85 6.42
CA PRO A 174 1.82 -8.48 5.62
C PRO A 174 2.74 -7.54 6.40
N SER A 175 4.04 -7.69 6.19
CA SER A 175 5.03 -6.78 6.76
C SER A 175 5.15 -5.53 5.89
N LEU A 176 4.98 -4.36 6.50
CA LEU A 176 5.31 -3.09 5.85
C LEU A 176 6.81 -2.88 5.90
N ALA A 177 7.44 -2.75 4.75
CA ALA A 177 8.87 -2.52 4.68
C ALA A 177 9.26 -1.62 3.50
N LEU A 178 10.13 -0.65 3.79
CA LEU A 178 10.80 0.18 2.81
C LEU A 178 12.29 -0.08 2.87
N SER A 179 12.93 -0.20 1.73
CA SER A 179 14.38 -0.09 1.61
C SER A 179 14.72 1.31 1.13
N VAL A 180 15.56 2.01 1.88
CA VAL A 180 16.03 3.34 1.55
C VAL A 180 17.55 3.32 1.40
N SER A 181 18.04 3.75 0.27
CA SER A 181 19.46 3.81 -0.07
C SER A 181 19.75 5.01 -0.96
N THR A 182 20.98 5.23 -1.28
CA THR A 182 21.36 6.16 -2.35
C THR A 182 21.91 5.38 -3.54
N ASN A 183 21.81 5.94 -4.73
CA ASN A 183 22.23 5.28 -5.96
C ASN A 183 23.75 4.99 -6.02
N ASP A 184 24.56 5.63 -5.18
CA ASP A 184 26.01 5.45 -5.08
C ASP A 184 26.50 4.96 -3.71
N GLY A 185 25.59 4.67 -2.80
CA GLY A 185 25.89 4.23 -1.44
C GLY A 185 26.52 5.28 -0.52
N GLN A 186 26.56 6.55 -0.95
CA GLN A 186 27.08 7.66 -0.19
C GLN A 186 25.92 8.51 0.36
N PRO A 187 26.09 9.25 1.46
CA PRO A 187 25.10 10.23 1.92
C PRO A 187 24.68 11.20 0.80
N ILE A 188 23.51 11.80 0.92
CA ILE A 188 23.07 12.85 -0.02
C ILE A 188 24.04 14.01 0.10
N ARG A 189 24.56 14.44 -1.05
CA ARG A 189 25.57 15.50 -1.17
C ARG A 189 25.12 16.52 -2.19
N PHE A 190 25.44 17.76 -1.93
CA PHE A 190 25.19 18.87 -2.83
C PHE A 190 26.50 19.40 -3.41
N GLU A 191 26.42 20.01 -4.57
CA GLU A 191 27.53 20.77 -5.13
C GLU A 191 27.89 21.94 -4.21
N GLN A 192 29.13 22.37 -4.29
CA GLN A 192 29.53 23.59 -3.60
C GLN A 192 28.87 24.80 -4.25
N MET A 193 28.49 25.77 -3.44
CA MET A 193 27.95 27.02 -3.95
C MET A 193 29.00 27.70 -4.84
N PRO A 194 28.65 28.12 -6.08
CA PRO A 194 29.55 28.81 -6.95
C PRO A 194 30.10 30.13 -6.33
N TYR A 195 31.34 30.42 -6.56
CA TYR A 195 31.92 31.68 -6.10
C TYR A 195 31.28 32.88 -6.83
N GLY A 196 30.87 33.90 -6.05
CA GLY A 196 30.23 35.10 -6.59
C GLY A 196 28.76 34.92 -6.95
N ALA A 197 28.11 33.86 -6.49
CA ALA A 197 26.68 33.66 -6.65
C ALA A 197 25.88 34.63 -5.75
N ASP A 198 25.24 35.62 -6.38
CA ASP A 198 24.50 36.68 -5.67
C ASP A 198 22.98 36.44 -5.70
N THR A 199 22.45 35.87 -6.77
CA THR A 199 21.02 35.59 -6.90
C THR A 199 20.61 34.22 -6.28
N PRO A 200 19.35 34.03 -5.86
CA PRO A 200 18.89 32.75 -5.38
C PRO A 200 19.08 31.63 -6.42
N GLU A 201 18.91 31.91 -7.69
CA GLU A 201 19.10 30.95 -8.79
C GLU A 201 20.53 30.46 -8.86
N GLU A 202 21.50 31.41 -8.82
CA GLU A 202 22.94 31.09 -8.84
C GLU A 202 23.38 30.29 -7.60
N ARG A 203 22.70 30.47 -6.47
CA ARG A 203 22.97 29.76 -5.22
C ARG A 203 22.24 28.43 -5.09
N THR A 204 21.44 28.09 -6.07
CA THR A 204 20.69 26.84 -6.07
C THR A 204 21.48 25.75 -6.77
N VAL A 205 21.73 24.67 -6.06
CA VAL A 205 22.49 23.51 -6.55
C VAL A 205 21.66 22.24 -6.42
N HIS A 206 21.94 21.26 -7.27
CA HIS A 206 21.31 19.96 -7.23
C HIS A 206 22.11 18.99 -6.35
N SER A 207 21.46 17.95 -5.87
CA SER A 207 22.17 16.85 -5.22
C SER A 207 23.01 16.08 -6.24
N LEU A 208 24.21 15.69 -5.82
CA LEU A 208 25.14 14.91 -6.65
C LEU A 208 24.71 13.44 -6.82
N ASN A 209 23.89 12.97 -5.91
CA ASN A 209 23.34 11.64 -5.91
C ASN A 209 21.83 11.66 -5.58
N ARG A 210 21.19 10.51 -5.72
CA ARG A 210 19.74 10.36 -5.55
C ARG A 210 19.44 9.41 -4.42
N LEU A 211 18.34 9.67 -3.73
CA LEU A 211 17.74 8.73 -2.80
C LEU A 211 16.93 7.71 -3.60
N GLN A 212 17.09 6.44 -3.29
CA GLN A 212 16.31 5.34 -3.83
C GLN A 212 15.41 4.78 -2.74
N VAL A 213 14.11 4.75 -3.00
CA VAL A 213 13.09 4.20 -2.11
C VAL A 213 12.44 3.03 -2.81
N ARG A 214 12.57 1.84 -2.23
CA ARG A 214 11.96 0.63 -2.78
C ARG A 214 10.92 0.09 -1.80
N ASN A 215 9.76 -0.22 -2.33
CA ASN A 215 8.74 -0.95 -1.59
C ASN A 215 9.10 -2.45 -1.57
N ILE A 216 9.50 -2.94 -0.41
CA ILE A 216 9.83 -4.35 -0.17
C ILE A 216 8.84 -5.01 0.79
N ALA A 217 7.61 -4.47 0.88
CA ALA A 217 6.57 -5.03 1.71
C ALA A 217 6.17 -6.43 1.23
N GLU A 218 5.67 -7.24 2.14
CA GLU A 218 5.10 -8.55 1.83
C GLU A 218 3.64 -8.42 1.33
N GLY A 219 3.10 -9.50 0.76
CA GLY A 219 1.70 -9.63 0.45
C GLY A 219 1.17 -8.75 -0.67
N GLY A 220 2.04 -8.22 -1.53
CA GLY A 220 1.61 -7.36 -2.64
C GLY A 220 1.13 -5.97 -2.21
N VAL A 221 1.50 -5.53 -1.01
CA VAL A 221 1.09 -4.23 -0.44
C VAL A 221 1.65 -3.08 -1.27
N ASN A 222 0.79 -2.22 -1.74
CA ASN A 222 1.19 -0.93 -2.26
C ASN A 222 1.25 0.10 -1.12
N MET A 223 2.02 1.16 -1.30
CA MET A 223 2.15 2.16 -0.25
C MET A 223 2.31 3.57 -0.78
N TRP A 224 1.75 4.51 -0.08
CA TRP A 224 2.13 5.90 -0.22
C TRP A 224 3.45 6.13 0.51
N VAL A 225 4.31 6.90 -0.14
CA VAL A 225 5.61 7.27 0.41
C VAL A 225 5.59 8.76 0.75
N TYR A 226 6.05 9.09 1.93
CA TYR A 226 6.18 10.45 2.43
C TYR A 226 7.64 10.75 2.72
N ILE A 227 8.02 12.03 2.62
CA ILE A 227 9.37 12.48 2.88
C ILE A 227 9.35 13.74 3.74
N ALA A 228 10.26 13.82 4.68
CA ALA A 228 10.53 15.00 5.49
C ALA A 228 12.03 15.14 5.72
N GLY A 229 12.47 16.32 6.11
CA GLY A 229 13.88 16.59 6.43
C GLY A 229 14.05 17.21 7.79
N THR A 230 15.27 17.18 8.31
CA THR A 230 15.69 18.03 9.42
C THR A 230 16.62 19.11 8.90
N ASP A 231 16.70 20.22 9.60
CA ASP A 231 17.63 21.29 9.26
C ASP A 231 19.07 20.79 9.14
N LEU A 232 19.82 21.42 8.23
CA LEU A 232 21.22 21.11 8.05
C LEU A 232 22.06 22.00 8.97
N TYR A 233 22.96 21.42 9.73
CA TYR A 233 23.83 22.16 10.64
C TYR A 233 25.28 21.63 10.65
N ASP A 234 26.19 22.46 11.13
CA ASP A 234 27.55 22.05 11.39
C ASP A 234 27.67 21.55 12.85
N PRO A 235 28.00 20.28 13.07
CA PRO A 235 28.13 19.72 14.43
C PRO A 235 29.25 20.37 15.21
N ASN A 236 30.23 21.00 14.57
CA ASN A 236 31.34 21.68 15.21
C ASN A 236 31.02 23.16 15.53
N GLY A 237 29.90 23.69 15.06
CA GLY A 237 29.49 25.08 15.28
C GLY A 237 30.37 26.14 14.62
N ALA A 238 31.26 25.75 13.72
CA ALA A 238 32.13 26.66 12.99
C ALA A 238 31.42 27.40 11.87
N SER A 239 30.41 26.75 11.27
CA SER A 239 29.62 27.30 10.18
C SER A 239 28.64 28.35 10.69
N LYS A 240 28.42 29.38 9.89
CA LYS A 240 27.57 30.53 10.22
C LYS A 240 26.59 30.83 9.10
N CYS A 241 25.32 31.03 9.46
CA CYS A 241 24.28 31.60 8.62
C CYS A 241 23.66 32.83 9.30
N PRO A 242 22.92 33.70 8.59
CA PRO A 242 22.55 35.03 9.09
C PRO A 242 21.72 35.02 10.37
N ILE A 243 20.79 34.12 10.52
CA ILE A 243 19.83 34.10 11.63
C ILE A 243 20.14 32.95 12.60
N THR A 244 20.56 31.82 12.03
CA THR A 244 20.86 30.61 12.81
C THR A 244 22.09 29.92 12.20
N ASN A 245 22.81 29.12 12.98
CA ASN A 245 23.93 28.34 12.47
C ASN A 245 23.45 27.07 11.74
N LYS A 246 22.33 27.16 11.05
CA LYS A 246 21.68 26.06 10.32
C LYS A 246 21.07 26.53 9.00
N ILE A 247 20.85 25.62 8.10
CA ILE A 247 20.08 25.84 6.89
C ILE A 247 18.71 25.19 7.11
N ASP A 248 17.67 26.01 7.10
CA ASP A 248 16.28 25.61 7.25
C ASP A 248 15.80 24.85 6.00
N VAL A 249 15.43 23.59 6.16
CA VAL A 249 15.01 22.74 5.03
C VAL A 249 13.66 23.15 4.46
N GLU A 250 12.75 23.67 5.30
CA GLU A 250 11.44 24.14 4.80
C GLU A 250 11.56 25.38 3.91
N GLN A 251 12.60 26.15 4.11
CA GLN A 251 12.82 27.38 3.34
C GLN A 251 13.72 27.16 2.13
N TYR A 252 14.74 26.32 2.26
CA TYR A 252 15.85 26.29 1.32
C TYR A 252 16.03 24.98 0.56
N MET A 253 15.33 23.89 0.98
CA MET A 253 15.45 22.59 0.32
C MET A 253 14.16 22.23 -0.43
N LYS A 254 14.33 21.76 -1.66
CA LYS A 254 13.26 21.18 -2.46
C LYS A 254 13.62 19.76 -2.86
N TYR A 255 12.62 18.97 -3.15
CA TYR A 255 12.77 17.62 -3.67
C TYR A 255 11.82 17.39 -4.84
N ARG A 256 12.14 16.41 -5.68
CA ARG A 256 11.21 15.79 -6.62
C ARG A 256 11.48 14.30 -6.71
N GLY A 257 10.41 13.53 -6.89
CA GLY A 257 10.49 12.07 -7.02
C GLY A 257 9.92 11.60 -8.35
N TRP A 258 10.41 10.46 -8.81
CA TRP A 258 9.84 9.75 -9.97
C TRP A 258 10.03 8.25 -9.79
N SER A 259 9.26 7.49 -10.58
CA SER A 259 9.48 6.07 -10.77
C SER A 259 9.50 5.80 -12.27
N GLY A 260 10.50 5.07 -12.74
CA GLY A 260 10.72 4.84 -14.17
C GLY A 260 11.49 5.96 -14.84
N THR A 261 10.83 6.78 -15.69
CA THR A 261 11.51 7.82 -16.48
C THR A 261 11.79 9.07 -15.64
N GLN A 262 13.05 9.48 -15.60
CA GLN A 262 13.46 10.70 -14.92
C GLN A 262 12.80 11.95 -15.54
N TRP A 263 12.35 12.85 -14.68
CA TRP A 263 11.91 14.18 -15.10
C TRP A 263 13.01 14.97 -15.81
N GLN A 264 12.61 15.63 -16.89
CA GLN A 264 13.45 16.59 -17.59
C GLN A 264 12.94 18.01 -17.31
N GLY A 265 13.85 18.96 -17.06
CA GLY A 265 13.49 20.36 -16.80
C GLY A 265 13.29 20.71 -15.32
N GLU A 266 12.70 21.88 -15.07
CA GLU A 266 12.54 22.47 -13.73
C GLU A 266 11.15 22.24 -13.10
N GLU A 267 10.33 21.41 -13.70
CA GLU A 267 8.99 21.10 -13.19
C GLU A 267 9.03 20.05 -12.06
N GLY A 268 7.97 19.99 -11.27
CA GLY A 268 7.77 18.94 -10.25
C GLY A 268 8.50 19.14 -8.92
N TRP A 269 9.25 20.23 -8.74
CA TRP A 269 9.91 20.54 -7.48
C TRP A 269 8.89 20.91 -6.39
N ARG A 270 9.02 20.29 -5.22
CA ARG A 270 8.21 20.57 -4.03
C ARG A 270 9.09 21.00 -2.89
N GLN A 271 8.57 21.87 -2.05
CA GLN A 271 9.27 22.31 -0.84
C GLN A 271 9.37 21.16 0.15
N MET A 272 10.55 20.98 0.76
CA MET A 272 10.74 20.04 1.85
C MET A 272 9.93 20.49 3.06
N THR A 273 9.38 19.52 3.81
CA THR A 273 8.73 19.78 5.11
C THR A 273 9.69 19.41 6.22
N GLU A 274 9.82 20.28 7.22
CA GLU A 274 10.60 19.95 8.42
C GLU A 274 9.90 18.85 9.21
N TYR A 275 10.66 17.86 9.63
CA TYR A 275 10.15 16.79 10.47
C TYR A 275 9.89 17.29 11.90
N ASN A 276 8.65 17.24 12.33
CA ASN A 276 8.24 17.58 13.68
C ASN A 276 7.67 16.35 14.40
N GLN A 277 8.40 15.82 15.39
CA GLN A 277 7.98 14.65 16.17
C GLN A 277 6.66 14.85 16.92
N ASN A 278 6.31 16.09 17.25
CA ASN A 278 5.08 16.41 17.99
C ASN A 278 3.87 16.59 17.07
N ALA A 279 4.09 16.68 15.77
CA ALA A 279 3.05 16.74 14.74
C ALA A 279 2.84 15.37 14.08
N LEU A 280 2.81 14.30 14.86
CA LEU A 280 2.28 13.03 14.39
C LEU A 280 0.82 13.27 14.03
N CYS A 281 0.54 13.43 12.76
CA CYS A 281 -0.83 13.53 12.27
C CYS A 281 -1.60 12.32 12.77
N ALA A 282 -2.67 12.57 13.50
CA ALA A 282 -3.74 11.60 13.53
C ALA A 282 -4.09 11.28 12.08
N ILE A 283 -4.13 9.99 11.74
CA ILE A 283 -4.38 9.53 10.38
C ILE A 283 -5.69 10.15 9.90
N ASP A 284 -5.60 11.26 9.16
CA ASP A 284 -6.73 11.84 8.46
C ASP A 284 -6.63 11.39 7.00
N PHE A 285 -7.41 10.37 6.67
CA PHE A 285 -7.45 9.80 5.32
C PHE A 285 -7.84 10.84 4.26
N SER A 286 -8.46 11.96 4.65
CA SER A 286 -8.92 13.00 3.73
C SER A 286 -7.82 13.96 3.28
N GLN A 287 -6.68 14.02 3.98
CA GLN A 287 -5.65 15.04 3.72
C GLN A 287 -4.31 14.50 3.21
N ASN A 288 -4.10 13.21 3.11
CA ASN A 288 -2.85 12.57 2.62
C ASN A 288 -1.55 13.05 3.32
N THR A 289 -1.66 13.65 4.48
CA THR A 289 -0.52 14.13 5.27
C THR A 289 -0.46 13.36 6.58
N CYS A 290 0.43 12.39 6.66
CA CYS A 290 0.77 11.73 7.92
C CYS A 290 2.21 12.05 8.28
N TYR A 291 2.49 12.14 9.56
CA TYR A 291 3.84 12.30 10.10
C TYR A 291 4.56 13.59 9.71
N GLY A 292 3.84 14.64 9.34
CA GLY A 292 4.43 15.92 8.93
C GLY A 292 5.10 15.92 7.55
N GLY A 293 5.21 14.76 6.88
CA GLY A 293 5.81 14.66 5.55
C GLY A 293 4.85 15.04 4.43
N SER A 294 5.40 15.47 3.31
CA SER A 294 4.65 15.68 2.07
C SER A 294 4.67 14.41 1.21
N PRO A 295 3.55 14.05 0.55
CA PRO A 295 3.54 12.90 -0.35
C PRO A 295 4.56 13.08 -1.48
N LEU A 296 5.29 12.03 -1.81
CA LEU A 296 6.08 11.99 -3.03
C LEU A 296 5.13 11.92 -4.22
N THR A 297 5.33 12.81 -5.18
CA THR A 297 4.63 12.75 -6.45
C THR A 297 5.52 12.05 -7.45
N PHE A 298 5.12 10.89 -7.91
CA PHE A 298 5.83 10.15 -8.94
C PHE A 298 5.36 10.59 -10.32
N VAL A 299 6.27 10.62 -11.26
CA VAL A 299 5.98 11.04 -12.63
C VAL A 299 6.68 10.10 -13.60
N GLY A 300 5.94 9.69 -14.60
CA GLY A 300 6.43 8.75 -15.61
C GLY A 300 5.68 7.41 -15.55
N ASN A 301 6.03 6.54 -16.46
CA ASN A 301 5.53 5.15 -16.49
C ASN A 301 6.48 4.30 -15.65
N GLY A 302 6.08 3.97 -14.44
CA GLY A 302 6.96 3.23 -13.57
C GLY A 302 6.19 2.33 -12.59
N ASP A 303 6.84 2.03 -11.49
CA ASP A 303 6.38 1.08 -10.47
C ASP A 303 5.38 1.75 -9.50
N TYR A 304 4.42 2.50 -10.02
CA TYR A 304 3.40 3.16 -9.22
C TYR A 304 2.01 3.06 -9.88
N VAL A 305 0.97 3.25 -9.09
CA VAL A 305 -0.40 3.29 -9.58
C VAL A 305 -0.69 4.65 -10.20
N SER A 306 -0.97 4.67 -11.50
CA SER A 306 -1.20 5.88 -12.30
C SER A 306 -2.67 6.21 -12.55
N SER A 307 -3.58 5.59 -11.85
CA SER A 307 -5.02 5.81 -12.05
C SER A 307 -5.49 7.05 -11.28
N PRO A 308 -6.35 7.90 -11.85
CA PRO A 308 -7.01 8.93 -11.07
C PRO A 308 -7.93 8.26 -10.06
N GLY A 309 -7.52 8.28 -8.79
CA GLY A 309 -8.24 7.63 -7.70
C GLY A 309 -7.55 7.83 -6.37
N PRO A 310 -8.10 7.31 -5.28
CA PRO A 310 -7.54 7.50 -3.95
C PRO A 310 -6.17 6.84 -3.74
N TRP A 311 -5.72 5.98 -4.65
CA TRP A 311 -4.39 5.33 -4.64
C TRP A 311 -3.41 5.93 -5.65
N ASP A 312 -3.74 7.07 -6.24
CA ASP A 312 -2.83 7.76 -7.15
C ASP A 312 -1.48 8.03 -6.46
N ASN A 313 -0.39 7.86 -7.20
CA ASN A 313 0.99 7.97 -6.73
C ASN A 313 1.43 6.93 -5.65
N ALA A 314 0.74 5.81 -5.51
CA ALA A 314 1.22 4.73 -4.66
C ALA A 314 2.36 3.96 -5.31
N LEU A 315 3.43 3.73 -4.56
CA LEU A 315 4.53 2.86 -4.99
C LEU A 315 4.07 1.40 -4.91
N THR A 316 4.09 0.70 -6.05
CA THR A 316 3.68 -0.71 -6.12
C THR A 316 4.63 -1.62 -5.34
N ASN A 317 4.16 -2.81 -5.01
CA ASN A 317 5.02 -3.82 -4.39
C ASN A 317 6.22 -4.13 -5.30
N GLY A 318 7.43 -4.11 -4.72
CA GLY A 318 8.69 -4.27 -5.45
C GLY A 318 9.14 -3.03 -6.22
N GLY A 319 8.28 -2.02 -6.34
CA GLY A 319 8.54 -0.79 -7.08
C GLY A 319 9.67 0.05 -6.49
N LEU A 320 10.34 0.79 -7.37
CA LEU A 320 11.45 1.69 -7.06
C LEU A 320 11.07 3.12 -7.42
N ALA A 321 11.21 4.03 -6.46
CA ALA A 321 11.19 5.46 -6.66
C ALA A 321 12.58 6.06 -6.46
N GLU A 322 12.92 7.07 -7.26
CA GLU A 322 14.12 7.87 -7.09
C GLU A 322 13.72 9.29 -6.70
N VAL A 323 14.52 9.90 -5.82
CA VAL A 323 14.31 11.28 -5.34
C VAL A 323 15.60 12.03 -5.47
N GLU A 324 15.54 13.17 -6.09
CA GLU A 324 16.65 14.14 -6.11
C GLU A 324 16.26 15.38 -5.30
N PHE A 325 17.28 16.12 -4.90
CA PHE A 325 17.15 17.28 -4.04
C PHE A 325 17.78 18.49 -4.68
N LYS A 326 17.30 19.67 -4.29
CA LYS A 326 17.75 20.97 -4.71
C LYS A 326 17.87 21.85 -3.47
N LEU A 327 19.03 22.45 -3.28
CA LEU A 327 19.32 23.28 -2.13
C LEU A 327 19.67 24.70 -2.61
N THR A 328 18.96 25.68 -2.08
CA THR A 328 19.30 27.09 -2.27
C THR A 328 20.08 27.56 -1.04
N TYR A 329 21.36 27.86 -1.19
CA TYR A 329 22.16 28.33 -0.07
C TYR A 329 21.69 29.71 0.41
N PRO A 330 21.34 29.88 1.71
CA PRO A 330 21.01 31.17 2.27
C PRO A 330 22.25 32.09 2.30
N MET A 331 22.03 33.39 2.23
CA MET A 331 23.13 34.37 2.29
C MET A 331 23.00 35.26 3.52
N PRO A 332 24.12 35.64 4.15
CA PRO A 332 25.45 35.05 4.00
C PRO A 332 25.61 33.79 4.84
N CYS A 333 25.85 32.63 4.21
CA CYS A 333 26.24 31.40 4.91
C CYS A 333 27.69 31.06 4.58
N VAL A 334 28.45 30.65 5.58
CA VAL A 334 29.85 30.25 5.44
C VAL A 334 30.10 28.98 6.22
N GLY A 335 30.76 28.01 5.60
CA GLY A 335 31.17 26.76 6.24
C GLY A 335 30.56 25.52 5.59
N THR A 336 30.64 24.41 6.31
CA THR A 336 30.18 23.10 5.86
C THR A 336 29.10 22.58 6.79
N PHE A 337 27.94 22.26 6.24
CA PHE A 337 26.76 21.76 6.97
C PHE A 337 26.64 20.26 6.68
N THR A 338 27.10 19.42 7.58
CA THR A 338 27.21 17.96 7.36
C THR A 338 26.20 17.14 8.12
N ASN A 339 25.46 17.77 9.03
CA ASN A 339 24.47 17.08 9.83
C ASN A 339 23.06 17.48 9.38
N GLY A 340 22.24 16.49 9.14
CA GLY A 340 20.85 16.59 8.73
C GLY A 340 20.37 15.21 8.36
N GLN A 341 19.06 15.01 8.35
CA GLN A 341 18.45 13.74 8.02
C GLN A 341 17.32 13.93 7.02
N ILE A 342 17.21 12.99 6.11
CA ILE A 342 16.03 12.81 5.26
C ILE A 342 15.31 11.58 5.76
N LEU A 343 14.06 11.76 6.12
CA LEU A 343 13.19 10.74 6.71
C LEU A 343 12.17 10.32 5.66
N VAL A 344 11.99 9.02 5.50
CA VAL A 344 11.04 8.44 4.55
C VAL A 344 10.06 7.57 5.31
N PHE A 345 8.78 7.75 5.04
CA PHE A 345 7.70 7.03 5.68
C PHE A 345 6.86 6.31 4.64
N GLY A 346 6.41 5.10 4.96
CA GLY A 346 5.49 4.33 4.14
C GLY A 346 4.15 4.14 4.84
N LYS A 347 3.07 4.27 4.09
CA LYS A 347 1.72 3.95 4.52
C LYS A 347 1.10 2.97 3.53
N ALA A 348 0.71 1.79 4.02
CA ALA A 348 -0.01 0.80 3.20
C ALA A 348 -1.35 1.32 2.70
N ILE A 349 -1.71 0.91 1.49
CA ILE A 349 -2.99 1.18 0.85
C ILE A 349 -3.54 -0.06 0.15
#